data_3775380f2d5010ae440c66182c5d0ffe
#
_entry.id   3775380f2d5010ae440c66182c5d0ffe
#
_cell.length_a   1.000
_cell.length_b   1.000
_cell.length_c   1.000
_cell.angle_alpha   90.00
_cell.angle_beta   90.00
_cell.angle_gamma   90.00
#
_symmetry.space_group_name_H-M   'P 1'
#
loop_
_entity.id
_entity.type
_entity.pdbx_description
1 polymer ?
#
loop_
_entity_poly.entity_id
_entity_poly.type
_entity_poly.pdbx_seq_one_letter_code
_entity_poly.pdbx_strand_id
1 'polypeptide(L)'
;MLRARDAMDRDYAEPLDVPALAQIAHVSPRHFIRVFRATFGETPHRYLQRRRVERAMFLLRSCDRSVTEICMEVGFTSLGTFSRTFREIVGESPSDYRRRGPLPEVPTCFAMAWMRPRG
;
A
#
# COMPACT_ATOMS: atom_id res chain seq x y z
N MET A 1 -10.09 3.30 15.48
CA MET A 1 -9.35 2.55 14.43
C MET A 1 -9.49 3.13 13.03
N LEU A 2 -10.67 3.60 12.64
CA LEU A 2 -10.85 4.17 11.30
C LEU A 2 -9.96 5.38 11.04
N ARG A 3 -9.84 6.29 11.99
CA ARG A 3 -8.97 7.47 11.83
C ARG A 3 -7.50 7.09 11.66
N ALA A 4 -7.05 6.08 12.39
CA ALA A 4 -5.67 5.59 12.25
C ALA A 4 -5.46 4.97 10.87
N ARG A 5 -6.42 4.18 10.39
CA ARG A 5 -6.35 3.61 9.04
C ARG A 5 -6.36 4.70 7.98
N ASP A 6 -7.21 5.72 8.14
CA ASP A 6 -7.26 6.84 7.19
C ASP A 6 -5.93 7.59 7.13
N ALA A 7 -5.27 7.76 8.29
CA ALA A 7 -3.93 8.36 8.33
C ALA A 7 -2.90 7.50 7.58
N MET A 8 -2.97 6.19 7.72
CA MET A 8 -2.11 5.27 6.97
C MET A 8 -2.35 5.36 5.47
N ASP A 9 -3.62 5.43 5.06
CA ASP A 9 -3.97 5.54 3.64
C ASP A 9 -3.49 6.86 3.04
N ARG A 10 -3.58 7.94 3.80
CA ARG A 10 -3.12 9.26 3.36
C ARG A 10 -1.60 9.31 3.23
N ASP A 11 -0.89 8.72 4.19
CA ASP A 11 0.56 8.81 4.30
C ASP A 11 1.23 7.47 4.01
N TYR A 12 0.70 6.70 3.07
CA TYR A 12 1.17 5.33 2.82
C TYR A 12 2.65 5.24 2.43
N ALA A 13 3.21 6.28 1.82
CA ALA A 13 4.61 6.31 1.42
C ALA A 13 5.57 6.66 2.56
N GLU A 14 5.03 7.12 3.69
CA GLU A 14 5.83 7.45 4.86
C GLU A 14 6.13 6.22 5.71
N PRO A 15 7.21 6.23 6.50
CA PRO A 15 7.49 5.13 7.42
C PRO A 15 6.32 4.88 8.38
N LEU A 16 6.09 3.60 8.71
CA LEU A 16 5.05 3.24 9.66
C LEU A 16 5.44 3.71 11.06
N ASP A 17 4.58 4.54 11.65
CA ASP A 17 4.78 5.09 12.99
C ASP A 17 3.65 4.58 13.89
N VAL A 18 3.84 3.39 14.46
CA VAL A 18 2.82 2.76 15.32
C VAL A 18 2.50 3.62 16.55
N PRO A 19 3.48 4.19 17.28
CA PRO A 19 3.15 5.08 18.40
C PRO A 19 2.24 6.25 18.02
N ALA A 20 2.50 6.92 16.90
CA ALA A 20 1.66 8.01 16.44
C ALA A 20 0.25 7.56 16.08
N LEU A 21 0.12 6.42 15.40
CA LEU A 21 -1.18 5.85 15.05
C LEU A 21 -1.96 5.42 16.29
N ALA A 22 -1.27 4.85 17.26
CA ALA A 22 -1.89 4.45 18.52
C ALA A 22 -2.46 5.67 19.27
N GLN A 23 -1.76 6.82 19.23
CA GLN A 23 -2.29 8.06 19.80
C GLN A 23 -3.57 8.51 19.11
N ILE A 24 -3.63 8.42 17.79
CA ILE A 24 -4.84 8.76 17.04
C ILE A 24 -6.01 7.87 17.48
N ALA A 25 -5.74 6.60 17.74
CA ALA A 25 -6.75 5.64 18.18
C ALA A 25 -7.01 5.66 19.69
N HIS A 26 -6.27 6.47 20.45
CA HIS A 26 -6.39 6.58 21.92
C HIS A 26 -6.11 5.26 22.65
N VAL A 27 -5.11 4.51 22.20
CA VAL A 27 -4.70 3.24 22.81
C VAL A 27 -3.17 3.14 22.88
N SER A 28 -2.67 2.14 23.62
CA SER A 28 -1.23 1.87 23.63
C SER A 28 -0.78 1.26 22.30
N PRO A 29 0.51 1.38 21.94
CA PRO A 29 1.03 0.76 20.70
C PRO A 29 0.74 -0.74 20.60
N ARG A 30 0.95 -1.48 21.68
CA ARG A 30 0.68 -2.92 21.69
C ARG A 30 -0.80 -3.23 21.46
N HIS A 31 -1.66 -2.49 22.15
CA HIS A 31 -3.11 -2.66 22.01
C HIS A 31 -3.55 -2.26 20.60
N PHE A 32 -2.95 -1.23 20.03
CA PHE A 32 -3.24 -0.78 18.67
C PHE A 32 -3.04 -1.91 17.66
N ILE A 33 -1.88 -2.57 17.69
CA ILE A 33 -1.58 -3.66 16.75
C ILE A 33 -2.62 -4.77 16.88
N ARG A 34 -2.96 -5.16 18.10
CA ARG A 34 -3.91 -6.24 18.35
C ARG A 34 -5.31 -5.89 17.86
N VAL A 35 -5.79 -4.69 18.19
CA VAL A 35 -7.14 -4.26 17.80
C VAL A 35 -7.23 -4.00 16.29
N PHE A 36 -6.18 -3.43 15.71
CA PHE A 36 -6.14 -3.23 14.26
C PHE A 36 -6.30 -4.55 13.52
N ARG A 37 -5.54 -5.56 13.93
CA ARG A 37 -5.62 -6.89 13.34
C ARG A 37 -7.01 -7.51 13.52
N ALA A 38 -7.59 -7.38 14.70
CA ALA A 38 -8.93 -7.90 14.97
C ALA A 38 -9.99 -7.20 14.13
N THR A 39 -9.83 -5.90 13.91
CA THR A 39 -10.81 -5.08 13.17
C THR A 39 -10.70 -5.27 11.66
N PHE A 40 -9.47 -5.29 11.12
CA PHE A 40 -9.23 -5.27 9.68
C PHE A 40 -8.69 -6.58 9.10
N GLY A 41 -8.44 -7.58 9.94
CA GLY A 41 -8.00 -8.90 9.49
C GLY A 41 -6.51 -9.01 9.17
N GLU A 42 -5.74 -7.96 9.28
CA GLU A 42 -4.30 -7.96 9.04
C GLU A 42 -3.60 -6.97 9.95
N THR A 43 -2.28 -7.16 10.15
CA THR A 43 -1.49 -6.24 10.96
C THR A 43 -1.34 -4.89 10.27
N PRO A 44 -1.05 -3.80 11.01
CA PRO A 44 -0.77 -2.50 10.40
C PRO A 44 0.35 -2.57 9.36
N HIS A 45 1.42 -3.31 9.66
CA HIS A 45 2.54 -3.46 8.73
C HIS A 45 2.10 -4.10 7.41
N ARG A 46 1.34 -5.21 7.49
CA ARG A 46 0.87 -5.90 6.28
C ARG A 46 -0.13 -5.05 5.52
N TYR A 47 -1.01 -4.36 6.21
CA TYR A 47 -1.95 -3.44 5.59
C TYR A 47 -1.21 -2.37 4.77
N LEU A 48 -0.18 -1.76 5.37
CA LEU A 48 0.59 -0.73 4.69
C LEU A 48 1.32 -1.27 3.47
N GLN A 49 1.94 -2.45 3.58
CA GLN A 49 2.59 -3.10 2.44
C GLN A 49 1.61 -3.34 1.30
N ARG A 50 0.42 -3.81 1.62
CA ARG A 50 -0.61 -4.06 0.61
C ARG A 50 -1.04 -2.76 -0.08
N ARG A 51 -1.23 -1.68 0.68
CA ARG A 51 -1.58 -0.38 0.11
C ARG A 51 -0.49 0.14 -0.82
N ARG A 52 0.75 -0.01 -0.44
CA ARG A 52 1.90 0.39 -1.28
C ARG A 52 1.95 -0.43 -2.56
N VAL A 53 1.73 -1.72 -2.47
CA VAL A 53 1.72 -2.60 -3.64
C VAL A 53 0.56 -2.25 -4.58
N GLU A 54 -0.62 -1.99 -4.05
CA GLU A 54 -1.77 -1.58 -4.87
C GLU A 54 -1.45 -0.31 -5.67
N ARG A 55 -0.81 0.67 -5.04
CA ARG A 55 -0.41 1.90 -5.73
C ARG A 55 0.65 1.62 -6.79
N ALA A 56 1.62 0.75 -6.48
CA ALA A 56 2.63 0.33 -7.44
C ALA A 56 2.02 -0.36 -8.66
N MET A 57 1.01 -1.20 -8.45
CA MET A 57 0.30 -1.85 -9.55
C MET A 57 -0.27 -0.82 -10.53
N PHE A 58 -0.89 0.21 -10.00
CA PHE A 58 -1.40 1.29 -10.84
C PHE A 58 -0.28 1.98 -11.61
N LEU A 59 0.80 2.37 -10.92
CA LEU A 59 1.91 3.09 -11.55
C LEU A 59 2.64 2.26 -12.59
N LEU A 60 2.85 0.98 -12.33
CA LEU A 60 3.53 0.08 -13.27
C LEU A 60 2.83 0.00 -14.62
N ARG A 61 1.52 0.15 -14.65
CA ARG A 61 0.72 0.03 -15.86
C ARG A 61 0.22 1.37 -16.40
N SER A 62 0.49 2.48 -15.73
CA SER A 62 0.00 3.80 -16.13
C SER A 62 1.12 4.79 -16.50
N CYS A 63 2.37 4.48 -16.20
CA CYS A 63 3.50 5.33 -16.54
C CYS A 63 4.71 4.48 -16.90
N ASP A 64 5.76 5.13 -17.42
CA ASP A 64 6.98 4.46 -17.88
C ASP A 64 8.16 4.63 -16.92
N ARG A 65 7.94 5.13 -15.71
CA ARG A 65 8.99 5.22 -14.71
C ARG A 65 9.55 3.83 -14.40
N SER A 66 10.83 3.77 -14.03
CA SER A 66 11.47 2.50 -13.72
C SER A 66 10.83 1.82 -12.52
N VAL A 67 10.97 0.51 -12.45
CA VAL A 67 10.49 -0.26 -11.29
C VAL A 67 11.13 0.28 -10.00
N THR A 68 12.42 0.63 -10.04
CA THR A 68 13.12 1.19 -8.88
C THR A 68 12.53 2.52 -8.45
N GLU A 69 12.23 3.41 -9.39
CA GLU A 69 11.61 4.70 -9.07
C GLU A 69 10.23 4.51 -8.42
N ILE A 70 9.42 3.61 -8.97
CA ILE A 70 8.10 3.31 -8.43
C ILE A 70 8.22 2.72 -7.02
N CYS A 71 9.15 1.80 -6.83
CA CYS A 71 9.44 1.20 -5.52
C CYS A 71 9.67 2.27 -4.45
N MET A 72 10.54 3.22 -4.74
CA MET A 72 10.85 4.29 -3.80
C MET A 72 9.68 5.25 -3.59
N GLU A 73 8.97 5.59 -4.65
CA GLU A 73 7.83 6.50 -4.58
C GLU A 73 6.72 5.98 -3.69
N VAL A 74 6.45 4.68 -3.73
CA VAL A 74 5.39 4.10 -2.91
C VAL A 74 5.82 3.78 -1.48
N GLY A 75 7.09 4.05 -1.12
CA GLY A 75 7.55 3.98 0.26
C GLY A 75 8.40 2.78 0.62
N PHE A 76 8.75 1.91 -0.32
CA PHE A 76 9.73 0.86 -0.05
C PHE A 76 11.14 1.44 -0.11
N THR A 77 12.02 0.95 0.76
CA THR A 77 13.41 1.41 0.82
C THR A 77 14.38 0.45 0.15
N SER A 78 13.91 -0.72 -0.27
CA SER A 78 14.73 -1.77 -0.88
C SER A 78 13.97 -2.40 -2.04
N LEU A 79 14.60 -2.45 -3.20
CA LEU A 79 14.02 -3.10 -4.37
C LEU A 79 13.78 -4.59 -4.13
N GLY A 80 14.68 -5.26 -3.41
CA GLY A 80 14.53 -6.67 -3.06
C GLY A 80 13.29 -6.93 -2.22
N THR A 81 13.09 -6.13 -1.19
CA THR A 81 11.89 -6.22 -0.34
C THR A 81 10.62 -5.93 -1.13
N PHE A 82 10.66 -4.90 -1.96
CA PHE A 82 9.53 -4.56 -2.82
C PHE A 82 9.15 -5.72 -3.75
N SER A 83 10.13 -6.26 -4.46
CA SER A 83 9.89 -7.34 -5.43
C SER A 83 9.32 -8.59 -4.76
N ARG A 84 9.86 -8.96 -3.59
CA ARG A 84 9.38 -10.11 -2.83
C ARG A 84 7.94 -9.89 -2.35
N THR A 85 7.68 -8.74 -1.73
CA THR A 85 6.35 -8.40 -1.21
C THR A 85 5.33 -8.32 -2.34
N PHE A 86 5.71 -7.70 -3.46
CA PHE A 86 4.85 -7.61 -4.64
C PHE A 86 4.46 -9.00 -5.14
N ARG A 87 5.46 -9.89 -5.28
CA ARG A 87 5.19 -11.26 -5.73
C ARG A 87 4.30 -12.03 -4.77
N GLU A 88 4.48 -11.84 -3.46
CA GLU A 88 3.63 -12.49 -2.45
C GLU A 88 2.17 -12.05 -2.58
N ILE A 89 1.94 -10.78 -2.85
CA ILE A 89 0.59 -10.21 -2.90
C ILE A 89 -0.06 -10.40 -4.27
N VAL A 90 0.70 -10.16 -5.35
CA VAL A 90 0.16 -10.13 -6.72
C VAL A 90 0.29 -11.48 -7.44
N GLY A 91 1.31 -12.26 -7.08
CA GLY A 91 1.56 -13.57 -7.70
C GLY A 91 2.59 -13.55 -8.81
N GLU A 92 3.12 -12.39 -9.20
CA GLU A 92 4.17 -12.26 -10.19
C GLU A 92 5.07 -11.07 -9.87
N SER A 93 6.23 -11.00 -10.54
CA SER A 93 7.17 -9.90 -10.31
C SER A 93 6.62 -8.57 -10.84
N PRO A 94 7.12 -7.43 -10.31
CA PRO A 94 6.73 -6.12 -10.85
C PRO A 94 6.97 -6.00 -12.35
N SER A 95 8.11 -6.51 -12.84
CA SER A 95 8.45 -6.44 -14.26
C SER A 95 7.50 -7.26 -15.12
N ASP A 96 7.15 -8.46 -14.66
CA ASP A 96 6.22 -9.33 -15.39
C ASP A 96 4.82 -8.71 -15.39
N TYR A 97 4.41 -8.14 -14.27
CA TYR A 97 3.13 -7.45 -14.18
C TYR A 97 3.06 -6.27 -15.15
N ARG A 98 4.14 -5.49 -15.26
CA ARG A 98 4.22 -4.37 -16.20
C ARG A 98 4.08 -4.82 -17.65
N ARG A 99 4.61 -5.98 -18.01
CA ARG A 99 4.56 -6.51 -19.38
C ARG A 99 3.14 -6.80 -19.85
N ARG A 100 2.15 -6.81 -18.97
CA ARG A 100 0.75 -6.95 -19.36
C ARG A 100 0.26 -5.74 -20.17
N GLY A 101 1.07 -4.68 -20.22
CA GLY A 101 0.76 -3.48 -20.98
C GLY A 101 -0.09 -2.48 -20.21
N PRO A 102 -0.45 -1.35 -20.85
CA PRO A 102 -1.24 -0.32 -20.21
C PRO A 102 -2.58 -0.85 -19.68
N LEU A 103 -3.09 -0.20 -18.63
CA LEU A 103 -4.41 -0.50 -18.13
C LEU A 103 -5.44 -0.28 -19.25
N PRO A 104 -6.44 -1.17 -19.39
CA PRO A 104 -7.51 -0.92 -20.35
C PRO A 104 -8.27 0.34 -19.96
N GLU A 105 -8.94 0.96 -20.95
CA GLU A 105 -9.84 2.04 -20.65
C GLU A 105 -10.93 1.54 -19.71
N VAL A 106 -11.10 2.26 -18.61
CA VAL A 106 -12.08 1.92 -17.59
C VAL A 106 -12.92 3.15 -17.25
N PRO A 107 -14.16 2.96 -16.76
CA PRO A 107 -14.96 4.09 -16.31
C PRO A 107 -14.20 4.93 -15.27
N THR A 108 -14.39 6.25 -15.33
CA THR A 108 -13.72 7.17 -14.41
C THR A 108 -13.92 6.81 -12.95
N CYS A 109 -15.11 6.35 -12.59
CA CYS A 109 -15.40 5.95 -11.21
C CYS A 109 -14.52 4.77 -10.76
N PHE A 110 -14.26 3.82 -11.65
CA PHE A 110 -13.37 2.70 -11.34
C PHE A 110 -11.93 3.18 -11.16
N ALA A 111 -11.43 4.03 -12.06
CA ALA A 111 -10.09 4.58 -11.95
C ALA A 111 -9.91 5.37 -10.65
N MET A 112 -10.91 6.14 -10.25
CA MET A 112 -10.88 6.89 -8.99
C MET A 112 -10.86 5.96 -7.78
N ALA A 113 -11.56 4.84 -7.82
CA ALA A 113 -11.53 3.87 -6.73
C ALA A 113 -10.13 3.28 -6.52
N TRP A 114 -9.37 3.08 -7.60
CA TRP A 114 -7.99 2.61 -7.51
C TRP A 114 -7.05 3.66 -6.92
N MET A 115 -7.31 4.93 -7.16
CA MET A 115 -6.42 6.02 -6.77
C MET A 115 -6.71 6.56 -5.38
N ARG A 116 -7.89 6.30 -4.82
CA ARG A 116 -8.28 6.82 -3.51
C ARG A 116 -7.86 5.89 -2.40
N PRO A 117 -7.40 6.45 -1.27
CA PRO A 117 -7.27 5.65 -0.05
C PRO A 117 -8.64 5.09 0.34
N ARG A 118 -8.64 3.88 0.86
CA ARG A 118 -9.86 3.27 1.39
C ARG A 118 -10.04 3.76 2.81
N GLY A 119 -11.01 4.59 3.01
CA GLY A 119 -11.29 5.18 4.30
C GLY A 119 -12.51 4.61 4.98
#